data_1722435c64783f3dd2d17467d1d38aab
#
_entry.id   1722435c64783f3dd2d17467d1d38aab
#
_cell.length_a   1.000
_cell.length_b   1.000
_cell.length_c   1.000
_cell.angle_alpha   90.00
_cell.angle_beta   90.00
_cell.angle_gamma   90.00
#
_symmetry.space_group_name_H-M   'P 1'
#
loop_
_entity.id
_entity.type
_entity.pdbx_description
1 polymer ?
#
loop_
_entity_poly.entity_id
_entity_poly.type
_entity_poly.pdbx_seq_one_letter_code
_entity_poly.pdbx_strand_id
1 'polypeptide(L)'
;MDERGTKIPDEQYHYIKKDDYNKCIYHKRDMDATERTVIVMKDADILIKICDSTGDFDDTSEYQLLIRLLKERTIIDDDGSRRLRQKEEVENPSEVLLNPSDPEATFRYKAGGKHLGYVGNVVEAVGEKSSLVIDYDYQQNTYADNQFMKDYLNEKKDFSDGSFIVADGAYSGEENSRLASEHNLKLVTTNFTGRKPDEIYADFVFTDDGKYLIKCKNNCVPEDCIYDPGNDRSVAYFRISDCEGCPYKERCQPRFLKTRVRKEVSWKSVGRAKQLQYMQTEEFSEYAKFRNGVEAIPSLLRRRYHVDKIPVHGKKRTRLFFGFKIAALDFQKLLDYTNSLDSHASNKKTA
;
A
#
# COMPACT_ATOMS: atom_id res chain seq x y z
N MET A 1 8.04 -36.85 28.17
CA MET A 1 8.88 -36.99 26.97
C MET A 1 7.96 -36.81 25.81
N ASP A 2 8.36 -35.99 24.85
CA ASP A 2 7.65 -35.95 23.57
C ASP A 2 7.88 -37.24 22.79
N GLU A 3 7.25 -37.41 21.62
CA GLU A 3 7.40 -38.59 20.76
C GLU A 3 8.84 -38.87 20.31
N ARG A 4 9.76 -37.88 20.49
CA ARG A 4 11.18 -37.94 20.14
C ARG A 4 12.10 -38.15 21.38
N GLY A 5 11.53 -38.30 22.58
CA GLY A 5 12.28 -38.52 23.81
C GLY A 5 12.81 -37.30 24.50
N THR A 6 12.49 -36.10 24.02
CA THR A 6 12.91 -34.81 24.63
C THR A 6 12.16 -34.60 25.94
N LYS A 7 12.92 -34.38 27.01
CA LYS A 7 12.34 -34.19 28.36
C LYS A 7 11.93 -32.72 28.51
N ILE A 8 10.64 -32.42 28.49
CA ILE A 8 10.08 -31.13 28.80
C ILE A 8 10.04 -30.98 30.32
N PRO A 9 10.53 -29.87 30.90
CA PRO A 9 10.43 -29.64 32.33
C PRO A 9 8.99 -29.61 32.80
N ASP A 10 8.74 -30.14 34.00
CA ASP A 10 7.39 -30.30 34.57
C ASP A 10 6.64 -28.98 34.67
N GLU A 11 7.36 -27.89 34.82
CA GLU A 11 6.83 -26.52 34.90
C GLU A 11 6.15 -26.04 33.61
N GLN A 12 6.56 -26.56 32.43
CA GLN A 12 5.98 -26.25 31.13
C GLN A 12 4.88 -27.23 30.68
N TYR A 13 4.60 -28.27 31.45
CA TYR A 13 3.53 -29.25 31.10
C TYR A 13 2.13 -28.63 30.98
N HIS A 14 1.88 -27.50 31.63
CA HIS A 14 0.64 -26.77 31.53
C HIS A 14 0.32 -26.26 30.11
N TYR A 15 1.34 -26.06 29.24
CA TYR A 15 1.12 -25.71 27.82
C TYR A 15 0.66 -26.91 26.97
N ILE A 16 0.84 -28.12 27.43
CA ILE A 16 0.56 -29.37 26.70
C ILE A 16 -0.75 -29.99 27.15
N LYS A 17 -1.06 -29.91 28.45
CA LYS A 17 -2.28 -30.47 29.01
C LYS A 17 -3.49 -29.70 28.54
N LYS A 18 -4.36 -30.34 27.76
CA LYS A 18 -5.55 -29.74 27.14
C LYS A 18 -6.48 -29.02 28.15
N ASP A 19 -6.61 -29.54 29.34
CA ASP A 19 -7.46 -28.97 30.38
C ASP A 19 -6.85 -27.76 31.09
N ASP A 20 -5.52 -27.61 31.05
CA ASP A 20 -4.79 -26.52 31.67
C ASP A 20 -4.46 -25.39 30.70
N TYR A 21 -4.42 -25.69 29.40
CA TYR A 21 -4.11 -24.71 28.33
C TYR A 21 -4.98 -23.45 28.39
N ASN A 22 -6.29 -23.64 28.47
CA ASN A 22 -7.21 -22.50 28.56
C ASN A 22 -7.09 -21.74 29.86
N LYS A 23 -6.77 -22.40 30.97
CA LYS A 23 -6.57 -21.77 32.28
C LYS A 23 -5.33 -20.91 32.31
N CYS A 24 -4.25 -21.31 31.62
CA CYS A 24 -3.02 -20.53 31.54
C CYS A 24 -3.18 -19.26 30.73
N ILE A 25 -3.97 -19.28 29.63
CA ILE A 25 -4.07 -18.17 28.69
C ILE A 25 -5.25 -17.26 29.02
N TYR A 26 -6.43 -17.80 29.36
CA TYR A 26 -7.67 -17.02 29.40
C TYR A 26 -8.25 -16.78 30.82
N HIS A 27 -7.90 -17.57 31.80
CA HIS A 27 -8.62 -17.58 33.09
C HIS A 27 -7.86 -17.02 34.29
N LYS A 28 -6.61 -16.54 34.11
CA LYS A 28 -5.88 -15.85 35.18
C LYS A 28 -6.27 -14.36 35.24
N ARG A 29 -7.48 -14.09 35.76
CA ARG A 29 -7.96 -12.71 35.98
C ARG A 29 -7.23 -11.97 37.10
N ASP A 30 -6.54 -12.71 37.97
CA ASP A 30 -5.89 -12.20 39.16
C ASP A 30 -4.41 -11.78 38.91
N MET A 31 -3.89 -12.01 37.70
CA MET A 31 -2.52 -11.65 37.37
C MET A 31 -2.50 -10.54 36.32
N ASP A 32 -1.72 -9.50 36.54
CA ASP A 32 -1.51 -8.42 35.58
C ASP A 32 -0.94 -8.94 34.25
N ALA A 33 -1.27 -8.27 33.13
CA ALA A 33 -0.82 -8.63 31.79
C ALA A 33 0.73 -8.60 31.70
N THR A 34 1.37 -7.68 32.40
CA THR A 34 2.83 -7.54 32.44
C THR A 34 3.49 -8.73 33.13
N GLU A 35 2.97 -9.13 34.28
CA GLU A 35 3.47 -10.31 35.02
C GLU A 35 3.34 -11.58 34.20
N ARG A 36 2.20 -11.79 33.53
CA ARG A 36 2.02 -12.94 32.64
C ARG A 36 3.01 -12.95 31.49
N THR A 37 3.30 -11.78 30.93
CA THR A 37 4.24 -11.65 29.83
C THR A 37 5.65 -12.03 30.29
N VAL A 38 6.08 -11.62 31.48
CA VAL A 38 7.38 -11.99 32.05
C VAL A 38 7.50 -13.50 32.22
N ILE A 39 6.44 -14.17 32.71
CA ILE A 39 6.45 -15.64 32.85
C ILE A 39 6.58 -16.30 31.46
N VAL A 40 5.76 -15.90 30.49
CA VAL A 40 5.79 -16.47 29.15
C VAL A 40 7.15 -16.26 28.47
N MET A 41 7.80 -15.10 28.69
CA MET A 41 9.17 -14.87 28.17
C MET A 41 10.19 -15.83 28.77
N LYS A 42 10.14 -16.04 30.10
CA LYS A 42 11.03 -17.00 30.78
C LYS A 42 10.82 -18.43 30.27
N ASP A 43 9.57 -18.85 30.13
CA ASP A 43 9.22 -20.16 29.61
C ASP A 43 9.72 -20.33 28.15
N ALA A 44 9.58 -19.29 27.35
CA ALA A 44 10.09 -19.28 25.97
C ALA A 44 11.61 -19.41 25.90
N ASP A 45 12.36 -18.73 26.78
CA ASP A 45 13.80 -18.86 26.87
C ASP A 45 14.25 -20.27 27.27
N ILE A 46 13.50 -20.93 28.17
CA ILE A 46 13.74 -22.32 28.56
C ILE A 46 13.51 -23.24 27.37
N LEU A 47 12.39 -23.08 26.67
CA LEU A 47 12.06 -23.91 25.50
C LEU A 47 13.08 -23.76 24.38
N ILE A 48 13.55 -22.53 24.11
CA ILE A 48 14.60 -22.31 23.12
C ILE A 48 15.88 -23.03 23.49
N LYS A 49 16.34 -22.92 24.74
CA LYS A 49 17.55 -23.62 25.19
C LYS A 49 17.44 -25.13 25.03
N ILE A 50 16.25 -25.69 25.25
CA ILE A 50 16.00 -27.13 25.05
C ILE A 50 16.08 -27.47 23.55
N CYS A 51 15.39 -26.69 22.70
CA CYS A 51 15.40 -26.90 21.26
C CYS A 51 16.82 -26.79 20.67
N ASP A 52 17.56 -25.72 21.04
CA ASP A 52 18.95 -25.52 20.59
C ASP A 52 19.87 -26.67 21.02
N SER A 53 19.65 -27.24 22.20
CA SER A 53 20.48 -28.35 22.71
C SER A 53 20.30 -29.67 21.94
N THR A 54 19.15 -29.82 21.28
CA THR A 54 18.84 -31.04 20.50
C THR A 54 19.07 -30.85 19.01
N GLY A 55 18.91 -29.63 18.49
CA GLY A 55 19.00 -29.31 17.06
C GLY A 55 17.86 -29.90 16.19
N ASP A 56 16.89 -30.59 16.80
CA ASP A 56 15.84 -31.30 16.08
C ASP A 56 14.69 -30.39 15.59
N PHE A 57 14.64 -29.15 16.07
CA PHE A 57 13.51 -28.26 15.87
C PHE A 57 13.81 -27.06 14.94
N ASP A 58 15.07 -26.89 14.54
CA ASP A 58 15.55 -25.71 13.81
C ASP A 58 14.74 -25.41 12.54
N ASP A 59 14.32 -26.45 11.81
CA ASP A 59 13.54 -26.33 10.59
C ASP A 59 12.01 -26.31 10.81
N THR A 60 11.55 -26.36 12.05
CA THR A 60 10.10 -26.34 12.33
C THR A 60 9.54 -24.94 12.29
N SER A 61 8.36 -24.77 11.68
CA SER A 61 7.69 -23.47 11.57
C SER A 61 7.40 -22.84 12.93
N GLU A 62 7.02 -23.66 13.90
CA GLU A 62 6.67 -23.25 15.26
C GLU A 62 7.89 -22.68 16.00
N TYR A 63 9.04 -23.33 15.87
CA TYR A 63 10.29 -22.86 16.48
C TYR A 63 10.74 -21.54 15.82
N GLN A 64 10.72 -21.47 14.50
CA GLN A 64 11.05 -20.24 13.77
C GLN A 64 10.12 -19.08 14.14
N LEU A 65 8.83 -19.33 14.35
CA LEU A 65 7.88 -18.31 14.82
C LEU A 65 8.18 -17.86 16.26
N LEU A 66 8.59 -18.77 17.13
CA LEU A 66 8.97 -18.42 18.50
C LEU A 66 10.23 -17.53 18.52
N ILE A 67 11.26 -17.91 17.75
CA ILE A 67 12.47 -17.11 17.59
C ILE A 67 12.13 -15.73 17.02
N ARG A 68 11.31 -15.66 15.98
CA ARG A 68 10.85 -14.41 15.37
C ARG A 68 10.11 -13.53 16.39
N LEU A 69 9.18 -14.10 17.15
CA LEU A 69 8.42 -13.38 18.17
C LEU A 69 9.34 -12.74 19.21
N LEU A 70 10.29 -13.51 19.74
CA LEU A 70 11.21 -13.00 20.74
C LEU A 70 12.16 -11.94 20.17
N LYS A 71 12.71 -12.15 18.98
CA LYS A 71 13.58 -11.17 18.30
C LYS A 71 12.87 -9.85 18.04
N GLU A 72 11.61 -9.87 17.62
CA GLU A 72 10.84 -8.67 17.26
C GLU A 72 10.28 -7.94 18.49
N ARG A 73 9.94 -8.69 19.56
CA ARG A 73 9.22 -8.13 20.72
C ARG A 73 10.08 -7.92 21.96
N THR A 74 11.23 -8.54 22.01
CA THR A 74 12.08 -8.50 23.21
C THR A 74 13.50 -8.07 22.90
N ILE A 75 14.22 -7.70 23.93
CA ILE A 75 15.66 -7.39 23.90
C ILE A 75 16.31 -8.08 25.11
N ILE A 76 17.56 -8.47 24.97
CA ILE A 76 18.39 -8.97 26.06
C ILE A 76 19.24 -7.80 26.53
N ASP A 77 19.11 -7.45 27.81
CA ASP A 77 19.91 -6.41 28.43
C ASP A 77 21.32 -6.90 28.75
N ASP A 78 22.25 -5.99 29.14
CA ASP A 78 23.65 -6.29 29.40
C ASP A 78 23.86 -7.32 30.54
N ASP A 79 22.89 -7.44 31.45
CA ASP A 79 22.89 -8.43 32.53
C ASP A 79 22.40 -9.83 32.09
N GLY A 80 22.04 -9.98 30.81
CA GLY A 80 21.50 -11.21 30.24
C GLY A 80 20.01 -11.43 30.50
N SER A 81 19.31 -10.50 31.12
CA SER A 81 17.87 -10.58 31.31
C SER A 81 17.10 -10.18 30.06
N ARG A 82 15.99 -10.85 29.79
CA ARG A 82 15.12 -10.52 28.66
C ARG A 82 13.95 -9.64 29.13
N ARG A 83 13.73 -8.55 28.42
CA ARG A 83 12.59 -7.66 28.61
C ARG A 83 11.84 -7.38 27.30
N LEU A 84 10.63 -6.85 27.40
CA LEU A 84 9.91 -6.33 26.25
C LEU A 84 10.60 -5.09 25.68
N ARG A 85 10.63 -4.96 24.36
CA ARG A 85 11.05 -3.74 23.67
C ARG A 85 10.09 -2.60 24.01
N GLN A 86 10.64 -1.43 24.26
CA GLN A 86 9.86 -0.20 24.28
C GLN A 86 9.40 0.14 22.87
N LYS A 87 8.38 1.00 22.74
CA LYS A 87 7.78 1.35 21.45
C LYS A 87 8.83 1.92 20.46
N GLU A 88 9.76 2.68 20.98
CA GLU A 88 10.83 3.35 20.23
C GLU A 88 11.94 2.39 19.78
N GLU A 89 12.05 1.23 20.42
CA GLU A 89 13.04 0.18 20.13
C GLU A 89 12.54 -0.81 19.05
N VAL A 90 11.28 -0.67 18.61
CA VAL A 90 10.71 -1.53 17.57
C VAL A 90 10.94 -0.88 16.21
N GLU A 91 11.79 -1.49 15.38
CA GLU A 91 12.21 -0.94 14.09
C GLU A 91 11.02 -0.77 13.11
N ASN A 92 10.22 -1.82 12.92
CA ASN A 92 9.09 -1.83 12.00
C ASN A 92 7.79 -2.25 12.72
N PRO A 93 7.13 -1.35 13.47
CA PRO A 93 5.95 -1.71 14.27
C PRO A 93 4.80 -2.34 13.47
N SER A 94 4.72 -2.03 12.17
CA SER A 94 3.66 -2.52 11.28
C SER A 94 3.85 -3.98 10.84
N GLU A 95 5.08 -4.50 10.91
CA GLU A 95 5.48 -5.80 10.39
C GLU A 95 5.76 -6.85 11.47
N VAL A 96 5.80 -6.43 12.74
CA VAL A 96 6.03 -7.36 13.84
C VAL A 96 4.96 -8.44 13.91
N LEU A 97 5.36 -9.63 14.32
CA LEU A 97 4.45 -10.76 14.53
C LEU A 97 3.38 -10.39 15.56
N LEU A 98 2.13 -10.36 15.12
CA LEU A 98 0.97 -10.01 15.96
C LEU A 98 0.14 -11.23 16.33
N ASN A 99 0.11 -12.23 15.46
CA ASN A 99 -0.64 -13.46 15.66
C ASN A 99 0.17 -14.64 15.09
N PRO A 100 0.63 -15.58 15.91
CA PRO A 100 1.35 -16.77 15.43
C PRO A 100 0.52 -17.65 14.48
N SER A 101 -0.81 -17.63 14.59
CA SER A 101 -1.69 -18.36 13.66
C SER A 101 -1.88 -17.65 12.32
N ASP A 102 -1.40 -16.41 12.20
CA ASP A 102 -1.41 -15.62 10.97
C ASP A 102 -0.15 -14.75 10.89
N PRO A 103 1.03 -15.37 10.70
CA PRO A 103 2.33 -14.68 10.80
C PRO A 103 2.61 -13.68 9.69
N GLU A 104 1.85 -13.74 8.60
CA GLU A 104 1.96 -12.82 7.47
C GLU A 104 1.06 -11.57 7.62
N ALA A 105 0.10 -11.59 8.56
CA ALA A 105 -0.78 -10.45 8.80
C ALA A 105 0.01 -9.26 9.34
N THR A 106 -0.15 -8.11 8.70
CA THR A 106 0.50 -6.86 9.08
C THR A 106 -0.49 -5.86 9.65
N PHE A 107 0.04 -4.80 10.22
CA PHE A 107 -0.74 -3.78 10.89
C PHE A 107 -0.66 -2.44 10.13
N ARG A 108 -1.80 -1.79 9.95
CA ARG A 108 -1.92 -0.45 9.39
C ARG A 108 -2.80 0.44 10.25
N TYR A 109 -2.37 1.67 10.48
CA TYR A 109 -3.20 2.69 11.10
C TYR A 109 -3.81 3.57 10.00
N LYS A 110 -5.14 3.61 9.88
CA LYS A 110 -5.86 4.40 8.88
C LYS A 110 -7.17 4.95 9.46
N ALA A 111 -7.48 6.21 9.17
CA ALA A 111 -8.73 6.86 9.59
C ALA A 111 -9.02 6.75 11.10
N GLY A 112 -8.00 6.89 11.95
CA GLY A 112 -8.13 6.82 13.41
C GLY A 112 -8.27 5.40 13.98
N GLY A 113 -8.25 4.36 13.13
CA GLY A 113 -8.39 2.95 13.53
C GLY A 113 -7.17 2.11 13.23
N LYS A 114 -7.03 1.03 14.01
CA LYS A 114 -6.04 -0.03 13.79
C LYS A 114 -6.64 -1.11 12.91
N HIS A 115 -5.97 -1.45 11.82
CA HIS A 115 -6.38 -2.51 10.90
C HIS A 115 -5.30 -3.58 10.87
N LEU A 116 -5.65 -4.78 11.32
CA LEU A 116 -4.80 -5.96 11.29
C LEU A 116 -5.23 -6.87 10.16
N GLY A 117 -4.28 -7.41 9.40
CA GLY A 117 -4.52 -8.40 8.36
C GLY A 117 -3.93 -8.02 7.02
N TYR A 118 -4.78 -7.92 6.02
CA TYR A 118 -4.41 -7.79 4.62
C TYR A 118 -5.18 -6.66 3.95
N VAL A 119 -4.72 -6.23 2.79
CA VAL A 119 -5.40 -5.29 1.91
C VAL A 119 -5.75 -5.99 0.59
N GLY A 120 -7.01 -5.85 0.17
CA GLY A 120 -7.48 -6.29 -1.15
C GLY A 120 -7.59 -5.11 -2.10
N ASN A 121 -7.09 -5.29 -3.30
CA ASN A 121 -7.28 -4.40 -4.43
C ASN A 121 -8.16 -5.09 -5.48
N VAL A 122 -9.00 -4.35 -6.18
CA VAL A 122 -9.87 -4.86 -7.23
C VAL A 122 -9.78 -3.99 -8.47
N VAL A 123 -9.83 -4.62 -9.63
CA VAL A 123 -9.92 -3.96 -10.92
C VAL A 123 -11.29 -4.25 -11.51
N GLU A 124 -12.05 -3.20 -11.76
CA GLU A 124 -13.40 -3.29 -12.30
C GLU A 124 -13.41 -2.82 -13.75
N ALA A 125 -13.92 -3.66 -14.65
CA ALA A 125 -14.27 -3.25 -15.99
C ALA A 125 -15.69 -2.67 -15.98
N VAL A 126 -15.84 -1.46 -16.52
CA VAL A 126 -17.10 -0.73 -16.54
C VAL A 126 -17.60 -0.64 -17.98
N GLY A 127 -18.80 -1.19 -18.22
CA GLY A 127 -19.55 -1.03 -19.47
C GLY A 127 -20.69 -0.03 -19.31
N GLU A 128 -21.47 0.16 -20.38
CA GLU A 128 -22.59 1.13 -20.39
C GLU A 128 -23.67 0.83 -19.35
N LYS A 129 -23.97 -0.45 -19.10
CA LYS A 129 -25.12 -0.87 -18.27
C LYS A 129 -24.73 -1.75 -17.10
N SER A 130 -23.49 -2.19 -17.04
CA SER A 130 -23.02 -3.13 -16.03
C SER A 130 -21.52 -2.99 -15.82
N SER A 131 -21.03 -3.58 -14.75
CA SER A 131 -19.60 -3.66 -14.46
C SER A 131 -19.26 -4.99 -13.80
N LEU A 132 -18.05 -5.48 -14.00
CA LEU A 132 -17.57 -6.72 -13.41
C LEU A 132 -16.18 -6.50 -12.85
N VAL A 133 -15.85 -7.20 -11.77
CA VAL A 133 -14.47 -7.27 -11.26
C VAL A 133 -13.68 -8.25 -12.11
N ILE A 134 -12.76 -7.76 -12.90
CA ILE A 134 -11.96 -8.56 -13.84
C ILE A 134 -10.64 -9.05 -13.25
N ASP A 135 -10.20 -8.44 -12.17
CA ASP A 135 -8.98 -8.83 -11.50
C ASP A 135 -8.98 -8.40 -10.03
N TYR A 136 -8.22 -9.09 -9.20
CA TYR A 136 -7.97 -8.68 -7.82
C TYR A 136 -6.61 -9.13 -7.33
N ASP A 137 -6.01 -8.34 -6.46
CA ASP A 137 -4.83 -8.75 -5.70
C ASP A 137 -5.07 -8.62 -4.19
N TYR A 138 -4.32 -9.39 -3.41
CA TYR A 138 -4.50 -9.48 -1.97
C TYR A 138 -3.14 -9.62 -1.29
N GLN A 139 -2.74 -8.58 -0.60
CA GLN A 139 -1.40 -8.42 -0.04
C GLN A 139 -1.43 -8.08 1.45
N GLN A 140 -0.25 -8.07 2.07
CA GLN A 140 -0.08 -7.56 3.42
C GLN A 140 -0.61 -6.13 3.54
N ASN A 141 -1.11 -5.75 4.70
CA ASN A 141 -1.77 -4.45 4.89
C ASN A 141 -0.83 -3.24 4.76
N THR A 142 0.48 -3.48 4.81
CA THR A 142 1.54 -2.50 4.53
C THR A 142 1.81 -2.28 3.04
N TYR A 143 1.22 -3.11 2.16
CA TYR A 143 1.43 -3.00 0.72
C TYR A 143 0.85 -1.71 0.17
N ALA A 144 1.63 -0.98 -0.63
CA ALA A 144 1.26 0.35 -1.10
C ALA A 144 0.35 0.29 -2.33
N ASP A 145 -0.61 1.23 -2.40
CA ASP A 145 -1.58 1.28 -3.50
C ASP A 145 -0.92 1.51 -4.87
N ASN A 146 0.16 2.31 -4.93
CA ASN A 146 0.93 2.50 -6.16
C ASN A 146 1.69 1.24 -6.62
N GLN A 147 2.05 0.35 -5.69
CA GLN A 147 2.68 -0.92 -6.03
C GLN A 147 1.68 -1.89 -6.65
N PHE A 148 0.44 -1.92 -6.17
CA PHE A 148 -0.64 -2.68 -6.83
C PHE A 148 -0.80 -2.28 -8.30
N MET A 149 -0.78 -0.98 -8.59
CA MET A 149 -0.88 -0.49 -9.97
C MET A 149 0.32 -0.94 -10.81
N LYS A 150 1.52 -0.84 -10.25
CA LYS A 150 2.75 -1.28 -10.91
C LYS A 150 2.70 -2.77 -11.26
N ASP A 151 2.30 -3.60 -10.31
CA ASP A 151 2.22 -5.05 -10.52
C ASP A 151 1.15 -5.39 -11.56
N TYR A 152 -0.01 -4.77 -11.49
CA TYR A 152 -1.08 -4.95 -12.46
C TYR A 152 -0.64 -4.60 -13.89
N LEU A 153 0.04 -3.46 -14.07
CA LEU A 153 0.55 -3.04 -15.37
C LEU A 153 1.64 -3.98 -15.89
N ASN A 154 2.51 -4.50 -15.02
CA ASN A 154 3.54 -5.45 -15.42
C ASN A 154 2.99 -6.84 -15.79
N GLU A 155 1.91 -7.29 -15.15
CA GLU A 155 1.29 -8.60 -15.43
C GLU A 155 0.39 -8.59 -16.65
N LYS A 156 -0.32 -7.49 -16.92
CA LYS A 156 -1.26 -7.35 -18.04
C LYS A 156 -0.52 -6.85 -19.27
N LYS A 157 -0.43 -7.69 -20.29
CA LYS A 157 0.25 -7.37 -21.56
C LYS A 157 -0.70 -6.93 -22.68
N ASP A 158 -1.98 -7.33 -22.62
CA ASP A 158 -2.96 -7.10 -23.68
C ASP A 158 -4.09 -6.20 -23.18
N PHE A 159 -4.01 -4.92 -23.49
CA PHE A 159 -5.09 -3.96 -23.30
C PHE A 159 -5.70 -3.60 -24.67
N SER A 160 -6.99 -3.45 -24.74
CA SER A 160 -7.64 -2.98 -25.97
C SER A 160 -7.23 -1.54 -26.28
N ASP A 161 -7.12 -1.20 -27.56
CA ASP A 161 -6.81 0.16 -27.99
C ASP A 161 -7.82 1.17 -27.43
N GLY A 162 -7.32 2.29 -26.95
CA GLY A 162 -8.14 3.33 -26.34
C GLY A 162 -8.61 3.04 -24.92
N SER A 163 -8.13 1.95 -24.28
CA SER A 163 -8.41 1.66 -22.89
C SER A 163 -7.83 2.73 -21.96
N PHE A 164 -8.53 2.96 -20.84
CA PHE A 164 -8.07 3.85 -19.79
C PHE A 164 -8.31 3.24 -18.41
N ILE A 165 -7.49 3.62 -17.45
CA ILE A 165 -7.63 3.22 -16.05
C ILE A 165 -7.90 4.48 -15.24
N VAL A 166 -8.96 4.45 -14.42
CA VAL A 166 -9.26 5.49 -13.44
C VAL A 166 -9.00 4.95 -12.06
N ALA A 167 -8.17 5.65 -11.29
CA ALA A 167 -7.78 5.24 -9.95
C ALA A 167 -7.74 6.42 -8.97
N ASP A 168 -7.62 6.13 -7.67
CA ASP A 168 -7.34 7.14 -6.66
C ASP A 168 -5.91 7.71 -6.84
N GLY A 169 -5.67 8.90 -6.33
CA GLY A 169 -4.34 9.52 -6.32
C GLY A 169 -3.26 8.69 -5.62
N ALA A 170 -3.61 7.78 -4.73
CA ALA A 170 -2.68 6.87 -4.08
C ALA A 170 -2.02 5.87 -5.06
N TYR A 171 -2.67 5.60 -6.20
CA TYR A 171 -2.13 4.75 -7.28
C TYR A 171 -1.21 5.51 -8.25
N SER A 172 -1.08 6.82 -8.08
CA SER A 172 -0.23 7.65 -8.93
C SER A 172 1.25 7.34 -8.71
N GLY A 173 2.05 7.67 -9.72
CA GLY A 173 3.52 7.57 -9.68
C GLY A 173 4.09 7.75 -11.07
N GLU A 174 5.30 8.27 -11.16
CA GLU A 174 6.00 8.45 -12.45
C GLU A 174 6.19 7.12 -13.16
N GLU A 175 6.60 6.10 -12.42
CA GLU A 175 6.76 4.73 -12.92
C GLU A 175 5.44 4.16 -13.43
N ASN A 176 4.33 4.33 -12.72
CA ASN A 176 3.01 3.85 -13.16
C ASN A 176 2.54 4.58 -14.41
N SER A 177 2.81 5.88 -14.52
CA SER A 177 2.50 6.67 -15.72
C SER A 177 3.31 6.20 -16.93
N ARG A 178 4.61 5.89 -16.72
CA ARG A 178 5.49 5.34 -17.76
C ARG A 178 5.00 3.98 -18.23
N LEU A 179 4.75 3.05 -17.31
CA LEU A 179 4.23 1.71 -17.62
C LEU A 179 2.89 1.77 -18.36
N ALA A 180 1.97 2.62 -17.92
CA ALA A 180 0.70 2.80 -18.60
C ALA A 180 0.91 3.28 -20.05
N SER A 181 1.83 4.25 -20.26
CA SER A 181 2.14 4.75 -21.60
C SER A 181 2.77 3.68 -22.51
N GLU A 182 3.61 2.80 -21.96
CA GLU A 182 4.19 1.66 -22.69
C GLU A 182 3.14 0.67 -23.20
N HIS A 183 2.01 0.57 -22.50
CA HIS A 183 0.85 -0.22 -22.90
C HIS A 183 -0.19 0.57 -23.72
N ASN A 184 0.11 1.77 -24.17
CA ASN A 184 -0.88 2.69 -24.80
C ASN A 184 -2.11 2.96 -23.94
N LEU A 185 -1.97 2.86 -22.62
CA LEU A 185 -3.04 3.10 -21.65
C LEU A 185 -3.00 4.55 -21.15
N LYS A 186 -4.17 5.13 -20.95
CA LYS A 186 -4.33 6.37 -20.23
C LYS A 186 -4.60 6.10 -18.75
N LEU A 187 -3.64 6.44 -17.88
CA LEU A 187 -3.82 6.38 -16.42
C LEU A 187 -4.33 7.73 -15.91
N VAL A 188 -5.56 7.74 -15.40
CA VAL A 188 -6.23 8.91 -14.82
C VAL A 188 -6.34 8.76 -13.30
N THR A 189 -5.59 9.55 -12.55
CA THR A 189 -5.66 9.56 -11.08
C THR A 189 -6.47 10.76 -10.61
N THR A 190 -7.56 10.51 -9.88
CA THR A 190 -8.62 11.50 -9.61
C THR A 190 -8.31 12.45 -8.47
N ASN A 191 -7.38 12.10 -7.59
CA ASN A 191 -6.95 12.97 -6.49
C ASN A 191 -5.48 13.29 -6.60
N PHE A 192 -5.15 14.54 -6.34
CA PHE A 192 -3.77 14.97 -6.26
C PHE A 192 -3.22 14.71 -4.85
N THR A 193 -2.18 13.89 -4.75
CA THR A 193 -1.55 13.54 -3.46
C THR A 193 -0.28 14.37 -3.21
N GLY A 194 -0.06 14.77 -1.96
CA GLY A 194 1.12 15.51 -1.53
C GLY A 194 1.08 17.01 -1.89
N ARG A 195 2.25 17.67 -1.82
CA ARG A 195 2.37 19.12 -2.02
C ARG A 195 2.10 19.49 -3.47
N LYS A 196 1.17 20.42 -3.70
CA LYS A 196 0.87 21.00 -5.02
C LYS A 196 2.01 21.95 -5.44
N PRO A 197 2.65 21.73 -6.59
CA PRO A 197 3.56 22.72 -7.16
C PRO A 197 2.76 23.90 -7.73
N ASP A 198 3.43 25.02 -8.00
CA ASP A 198 2.81 26.08 -8.79
C ASP A 198 2.63 25.62 -10.24
N GLU A 199 1.49 25.93 -10.83
CA GLU A 199 1.12 25.52 -12.19
C GLU A 199 2.05 26.07 -13.27
N ILE A 200 2.76 27.17 -13.01
CA ILE A 200 3.75 27.70 -13.97
C ILE A 200 4.84 26.71 -14.34
N TYR A 201 5.12 25.73 -13.46
CA TYR A 201 6.14 24.71 -13.74
C TYR A 201 5.74 23.76 -14.87
N ALA A 202 4.45 23.65 -15.21
CA ALA A 202 4.01 22.81 -16.33
C ALA A 202 4.65 23.23 -17.67
N ASP A 203 4.97 24.51 -17.82
CA ASP A 203 5.56 25.07 -19.03
C ASP A 203 7.10 25.09 -19.01
N PHE A 204 7.72 24.56 -17.95
CA PHE A 204 9.16 24.40 -17.91
C PHE A 204 9.57 23.22 -18.79
N VAL A 205 10.57 23.40 -19.62
CA VAL A 205 11.07 22.39 -20.56
C VAL A 205 12.40 21.88 -20.07
N PHE A 206 12.50 20.56 -19.99
CA PHE A 206 13.69 19.82 -19.58
C PHE A 206 14.26 19.02 -20.75
N THR A 207 15.49 18.54 -20.61
CA THR A 207 16.04 17.49 -21.43
C THR A 207 15.25 16.20 -21.31
N ASP A 208 15.33 15.30 -22.29
CA ASP A 208 14.56 14.05 -22.31
C ASP A 208 14.86 13.13 -21.10
N ASP A 209 16.08 13.21 -20.56
CA ASP A 209 16.47 12.50 -19.33
C ASP A 209 15.97 13.17 -18.03
N GLY A 210 15.27 14.30 -18.12
CA GLY A 210 14.69 15.02 -16.99
C GLY A 210 15.70 15.71 -16.06
N LYS A 211 16.99 15.77 -16.43
CA LYS A 211 18.04 16.28 -15.53
C LYS A 211 18.28 17.77 -15.64
N TYR A 212 18.20 18.33 -16.84
CA TYR A 212 18.59 19.71 -17.08
C TYR A 212 17.42 20.55 -17.57
N LEU A 213 17.25 21.74 -16.99
CA LEU A 213 16.26 22.71 -17.46
C LEU A 213 16.76 23.36 -18.74
N ILE A 214 15.98 23.26 -19.84
CA ILE A 214 16.26 23.90 -21.12
C ILE A 214 15.70 25.33 -21.14
N LYS A 215 14.45 25.52 -20.68
CA LYS A 215 13.81 26.85 -20.64
C LYS A 215 12.71 26.92 -19.59
N CYS A 216 12.52 28.10 -19.02
CA CYS A 216 11.43 28.39 -18.07
C CYS A 216 10.14 28.82 -18.81
N LYS A 217 9.04 29.05 -18.04
CA LYS A 217 7.77 29.53 -18.60
C LYS A 217 7.88 30.80 -19.42
N ASN A 218 8.77 31.71 -19.06
CA ASN A 218 9.02 32.95 -19.81
C ASN A 218 9.93 32.75 -21.02
N ASN A 219 10.16 31.51 -21.46
CA ASN A 219 11.04 31.12 -22.55
C ASN A 219 12.51 31.53 -22.37
N CYS A 220 12.94 31.94 -21.18
CA CYS A 220 14.35 32.20 -20.91
C CYS A 220 15.13 30.90 -20.81
N VAL A 221 16.28 30.86 -21.46
CA VAL A 221 17.22 29.75 -21.42
C VAL A 221 18.25 30.03 -20.32
N PRO A 222 18.53 29.11 -19.40
CA PRO A 222 19.56 29.30 -18.40
C PRO A 222 20.96 29.42 -19.03
N GLU A 223 21.81 30.28 -18.48
CA GLU A 223 23.22 30.37 -18.90
C GLU A 223 24.02 29.15 -18.46
N ASP A 224 23.60 28.53 -17.34
CA ASP A 224 24.21 27.35 -16.77
C ASP A 224 23.15 26.52 -16.06
N CYS A 225 23.30 25.21 -16.08
CA CYS A 225 22.37 24.29 -15.47
C CYS A 225 23.09 23.06 -14.92
N ILE A 226 22.96 22.81 -13.63
CA ILE A 226 23.63 21.72 -12.92
C ILE A 226 22.56 20.77 -12.37
N TYR A 227 22.72 19.47 -12.55
CA TYR A 227 21.89 18.48 -11.90
C TYR A 227 22.42 18.14 -10.51
N ASP A 228 21.55 18.23 -9.51
CA ASP A 228 21.82 17.83 -8.12
C ASP A 228 21.21 16.44 -7.85
N PRO A 229 22.00 15.36 -7.91
CA PRO A 229 21.49 14.00 -7.74
C PRO A 229 21.04 13.71 -6.32
N GLY A 230 21.55 14.43 -5.32
CA GLY A 230 21.16 14.23 -3.92
C GLY A 230 19.72 14.67 -3.62
N ASN A 231 19.20 15.63 -4.39
CA ASN A 231 17.85 16.16 -4.23
C ASN A 231 16.97 15.94 -5.47
N ASP A 232 17.46 15.22 -6.48
CA ASP A 232 16.79 14.94 -7.75
C ASP A 232 16.18 16.22 -8.38
N ARG A 233 17.01 17.23 -8.60
CA ARG A 233 16.59 18.52 -9.13
C ARG A 233 17.64 19.19 -9.99
N SER A 234 17.16 20.03 -10.90
CA SER A 234 17.95 20.92 -11.72
C SER A 234 18.18 22.24 -11.00
N VAL A 235 19.41 22.72 -10.98
CA VAL A 235 19.80 24.03 -10.47
C VAL A 235 20.20 24.90 -11.66
N ALA A 236 19.29 25.75 -12.12
CA ALA A 236 19.47 26.60 -13.28
C ALA A 236 19.88 28.03 -12.88
N TYR A 237 20.77 28.62 -13.67
CA TYR A 237 21.25 29.99 -13.47
C TYR A 237 20.88 30.84 -14.67
N PHE A 238 20.23 31.99 -14.42
CA PHE A 238 19.75 32.92 -15.43
C PHE A 238 20.40 34.28 -15.24
N ARG A 239 20.36 35.13 -16.29
CA ARG A 239 20.72 36.55 -16.19
C ARG A 239 19.76 37.27 -15.28
N ILE A 240 20.24 38.28 -14.61
CA ILE A 240 19.38 39.14 -13.77
C ILE A 240 18.28 39.81 -14.63
N SER A 241 18.64 40.29 -15.83
CA SER A 241 17.71 40.90 -16.78
C SER A 241 16.53 40.01 -17.17
N ASP A 242 16.75 38.69 -17.24
CA ASP A 242 15.71 37.72 -17.65
C ASP A 242 14.64 37.53 -16.56
N CYS A 243 15.03 37.74 -15.30
CA CYS A 243 14.18 37.47 -14.15
C CYS A 243 13.69 38.74 -13.42
N GLU A 244 14.36 39.86 -13.57
CA GLU A 244 14.04 41.11 -12.86
C GLU A 244 12.65 41.66 -13.23
N GLY A 245 12.35 41.70 -14.53
CA GLY A 245 11.06 42.14 -15.11
C GLY A 245 10.12 40.95 -15.45
N CYS A 246 10.40 39.75 -15.02
CA CYS A 246 9.60 38.59 -15.38
C CYS A 246 8.20 38.61 -14.74
N PRO A 247 7.11 38.46 -15.53
CA PRO A 247 5.73 38.50 -15.00
C PRO A 247 5.44 37.34 -14.06
N TYR A 248 6.25 36.28 -14.10
CA TYR A 248 6.11 35.10 -13.25
C TYR A 248 7.05 35.08 -12.04
N LYS A 249 7.77 36.18 -11.77
CA LYS A 249 8.79 36.29 -10.72
C LYS A 249 8.28 35.87 -9.34
N GLU A 250 7.12 36.39 -8.94
CA GLU A 250 6.53 36.08 -7.62
C GLU A 250 6.12 34.63 -7.47
N ARG A 251 5.57 34.04 -8.51
CA ARG A 251 5.17 32.61 -8.53
C ARG A 251 6.36 31.68 -8.68
N CYS A 252 7.33 32.06 -9.51
CA CYS A 252 8.55 31.30 -9.75
C CYS A 252 9.46 31.32 -8.52
N GLN A 253 9.50 32.42 -7.77
CA GLN A 253 10.35 32.63 -6.59
C GLN A 253 11.82 32.28 -6.85
N PRO A 254 12.48 32.88 -7.86
CA PRO A 254 13.89 32.64 -8.11
C PRO A 254 14.75 33.37 -7.06
N ARG A 255 15.91 32.81 -6.75
CA ARG A 255 16.85 33.42 -5.81
C ARG A 255 17.85 34.31 -6.55
N PHE A 256 17.79 35.62 -6.29
CA PHE A 256 18.74 36.60 -6.82
C PHE A 256 20.08 36.49 -6.08
N LEU A 257 21.16 36.30 -6.82
CA LEU A 257 22.55 36.36 -6.36
C LEU A 257 23.20 37.68 -6.85
N LYS A 258 24.45 37.90 -6.53
CA LYS A 258 25.15 39.16 -6.92
C LYS A 258 25.25 39.37 -8.45
N THR A 259 25.50 38.26 -9.19
CA THR A 259 25.78 38.32 -10.64
C THR A 259 24.78 37.52 -11.48
N ARG A 260 23.96 36.70 -10.88
CA ARG A 260 23.02 35.80 -11.58
C ARG A 260 21.82 35.46 -10.72
N VAL A 261 20.81 34.85 -11.32
CA VAL A 261 19.60 34.38 -10.62
C VAL A 261 19.59 32.85 -10.61
N ARG A 262 19.40 32.26 -9.45
CA ARG A 262 19.35 30.81 -9.26
C ARG A 262 17.91 30.33 -9.14
N LYS A 263 17.55 29.30 -9.89
CA LYS A 263 16.27 28.59 -9.77
C LYS A 263 16.50 27.08 -9.61
N GLU A 264 15.88 26.51 -8.59
CA GLU A 264 15.84 25.06 -8.38
C GLU A 264 14.48 24.54 -8.78
N VAL A 265 14.45 23.47 -9.57
CA VAL A 265 13.22 22.82 -10.01
C VAL A 265 13.50 21.36 -10.33
N SER A 266 12.61 20.45 -9.95
CA SER A 266 12.70 19.04 -10.31
C SER A 266 11.80 18.73 -11.51
N TRP A 267 12.21 17.77 -12.33
CA TRP A 267 11.36 17.19 -13.38
C TRP A 267 10.02 16.72 -12.84
N LYS A 268 10.04 16.09 -11.66
CA LYS A 268 8.86 15.65 -10.92
C LYS A 268 7.87 16.81 -10.64
N SER A 269 8.35 18.00 -10.31
CA SER A 269 7.50 19.17 -10.12
C SER A 269 6.81 19.61 -11.41
N VAL A 270 7.48 19.47 -12.55
CA VAL A 270 6.90 19.74 -13.87
C VAL A 270 5.80 18.76 -14.21
N GLY A 271 6.04 17.46 -14.06
CA GLY A 271 5.04 16.42 -14.27
C GLY A 271 3.80 16.62 -13.40
N ARG A 272 4.02 16.96 -12.12
CA ARG A 272 2.92 17.25 -11.18
C ARG A 272 2.14 18.53 -11.53
N ALA A 273 2.81 19.58 -12.02
CA ALA A 273 2.14 20.78 -12.50
C ALA A 273 1.30 20.51 -13.77
N LYS A 274 1.82 19.71 -14.70
CA LYS A 274 1.04 19.23 -15.88
C LYS A 274 -0.18 18.42 -15.45
N GLN A 275 -0.05 17.56 -14.45
CA GLN A 275 -1.18 16.83 -13.89
C GLN A 275 -2.26 17.76 -13.32
N LEU A 276 -1.86 18.82 -12.59
CA LEU A 276 -2.82 19.81 -12.06
C LEU A 276 -3.55 20.54 -13.18
N GLN A 277 -2.87 20.92 -14.26
CA GLN A 277 -3.51 21.53 -15.42
C GLN A 277 -4.47 20.56 -16.11
N TYR A 278 -4.05 19.29 -16.31
CA TYR A 278 -4.92 18.27 -16.87
C TYR A 278 -6.19 18.04 -16.04
N MET A 279 -6.09 18.09 -14.70
CA MET A 279 -7.23 17.94 -13.80
C MET A 279 -8.28 19.07 -13.91
N GLN A 280 -7.96 20.17 -14.60
CA GLN A 280 -8.90 21.28 -14.86
C GLN A 280 -9.61 21.15 -16.21
N THR A 281 -9.27 20.15 -17.03
CA THR A 281 -9.86 19.94 -18.35
C THR A 281 -11.22 19.24 -18.29
N GLU A 282 -12.07 19.50 -19.29
CA GLU A 282 -13.33 18.76 -19.48
C GLU A 282 -13.09 17.26 -19.65
N GLU A 283 -12.07 16.91 -20.41
CA GLU A 283 -11.65 15.53 -20.61
C GLU A 283 -11.39 14.79 -19.30
N PHE A 284 -10.65 15.41 -18.38
CA PHE A 284 -10.43 14.84 -17.05
C PHE A 284 -11.75 14.66 -16.30
N SER A 285 -12.67 15.63 -16.39
CA SER A 285 -13.97 15.57 -15.72
C SER A 285 -14.81 14.38 -16.21
N GLU A 286 -14.74 14.07 -17.50
CA GLU A 286 -15.42 12.90 -18.07
C GLU A 286 -14.88 11.58 -17.50
N TYR A 287 -13.55 11.41 -17.44
CA TYR A 287 -12.96 10.23 -16.83
C TYR A 287 -13.20 10.15 -15.31
N ALA A 288 -13.14 11.28 -14.62
CA ALA A 288 -13.34 11.32 -13.18
C ALA A 288 -14.74 10.85 -12.74
N LYS A 289 -15.75 10.93 -13.60
CA LYS A 289 -17.09 10.39 -13.32
C LYS A 289 -17.08 8.90 -13.03
N PHE A 290 -16.20 8.14 -13.66
CA PHE A 290 -16.07 6.70 -13.43
C PHE A 290 -15.62 6.36 -12.02
N ARG A 291 -14.90 7.27 -11.32
CA ARG A 291 -14.49 7.05 -9.94
C ARG A 291 -15.65 6.89 -8.97
N ASN A 292 -16.77 7.57 -9.20
CA ASN A 292 -17.92 7.47 -8.30
C ASN A 292 -18.45 6.03 -8.19
N GLY A 293 -18.22 5.19 -9.21
CA GLY A 293 -18.50 3.75 -9.19
C GLY A 293 -17.47 2.92 -8.42
N VAL A 294 -16.20 3.32 -8.45
CA VAL A 294 -15.08 2.54 -7.86
C VAL A 294 -15.24 2.36 -6.36
N GLU A 295 -15.73 3.36 -5.62
CA GLU A 295 -15.96 3.25 -4.17
C GLU A 295 -17.16 2.34 -3.82
N ALA A 296 -18.04 2.07 -4.77
CA ALA A 296 -19.22 1.22 -4.57
C ALA A 296 -18.81 -0.24 -4.29
N ILE A 297 -17.83 -0.78 -5.03
CA ILE A 297 -17.37 -2.18 -4.90
C ILE A 297 -16.79 -2.46 -3.51
N PRO A 298 -15.79 -1.72 -3.00
CA PRO A 298 -15.28 -1.93 -1.65
C PRO A 298 -16.36 -1.79 -0.57
N SER A 299 -17.28 -0.84 -0.73
CA SER A 299 -18.40 -0.64 0.20
C SER A 299 -19.34 -1.85 0.18
N LEU A 300 -19.68 -2.36 -1.00
CA LEU A 300 -20.55 -3.53 -1.17
C LEU A 300 -19.90 -4.80 -0.61
N LEU A 301 -18.61 -5.04 -0.91
CA LEU A 301 -17.84 -6.15 -0.37
C LEU A 301 -17.81 -6.15 1.15
N ARG A 302 -17.65 -4.99 1.78
CA ARG A 302 -17.69 -4.86 3.25
C ARG A 302 -19.08 -5.07 3.82
N ARG A 303 -20.09 -4.39 3.30
CA ARG A 303 -21.44 -4.38 3.89
C ARG A 303 -22.23 -5.67 3.64
N ARG A 304 -22.16 -6.19 2.41
CA ARG A 304 -22.96 -7.35 2.01
C ARG A 304 -22.19 -8.66 2.12
N TYR A 305 -20.90 -8.64 1.81
CA TYR A 305 -20.07 -9.84 1.74
C TYR A 305 -19.13 -10.00 2.93
N HIS A 306 -19.08 -9.03 3.85
CA HIS A 306 -18.34 -9.06 5.12
C HIS A 306 -16.86 -9.42 4.96
N VAL A 307 -16.19 -8.85 3.96
CA VAL A 307 -14.77 -9.10 3.67
C VAL A 307 -13.80 -8.56 4.72
N ASP A 308 -14.28 -7.73 5.64
CA ASP A 308 -13.55 -7.23 6.80
C ASP A 308 -13.61 -8.20 8.02
N LYS A 309 -14.37 -9.29 7.91
CA LYS A 309 -14.55 -10.32 8.94
C LYS A 309 -14.35 -11.71 8.37
N ILE A 310 -13.16 -11.94 7.81
CA ILE A 310 -12.81 -13.22 7.19
C ILE A 310 -12.58 -14.26 8.29
N PRO A 311 -13.26 -15.44 8.26
CA PRO A 311 -13.21 -16.43 9.32
C PRO A 311 -12.02 -17.39 9.25
N VAL A 312 -11.05 -17.11 8.39
CA VAL A 312 -9.86 -17.95 8.16
C VAL A 312 -8.59 -17.12 8.34
N HIS A 313 -7.48 -17.78 8.67
CA HIS A 313 -6.16 -17.18 8.87
C HIS A 313 -5.17 -17.63 7.80
N GLY A 314 -4.11 -16.84 7.62
CA GLY A 314 -3.06 -17.05 6.64
C GLY A 314 -3.38 -16.46 5.25
N LYS A 315 -2.40 -15.80 4.63
CA LYS A 315 -2.55 -15.05 3.37
C LYS A 315 -3.23 -15.86 2.27
N LYS A 316 -2.83 -17.11 2.08
CA LYS A 316 -3.37 -17.99 1.02
C LYS A 316 -4.87 -18.26 1.18
N ARG A 317 -5.30 -18.58 2.40
CA ARG A 317 -6.71 -18.90 2.69
C ARG A 317 -7.59 -17.66 2.65
N THR A 318 -7.11 -16.56 3.22
CA THR A 318 -7.84 -15.27 3.22
C THR A 318 -7.97 -14.71 1.80
N ARG A 319 -6.92 -14.80 0.96
CA ARG A 319 -6.98 -14.44 -0.46
C ARG A 319 -8.03 -15.24 -1.21
N LEU A 320 -8.05 -16.56 -1.02
CA LEU A 320 -9.04 -17.43 -1.67
C LEU A 320 -10.46 -17.08 -1.22
N PHE A 321 -10.66 -16.88 0.07
CA PHE A 321 -11.96 -16.49 0.61
C PHE A 321 -12.43 -15.13 0.05
N PHE A 322 -11.55 -14.15 -0.05
CA PHE A 322 -11.81 -12.86 -0.67
C PHE A 322 -12.21 -13.02 -2.14
N GLY A 323 -11.49 -13.84 -2.91
CA GLY A 323 -11.82 -14.16 -4.31
C GLY A 323 -13.21 -14.78 -4.48
N PHE A 324 -13.62 -15.69 -3.59
CA PHE A 324 -14.99 -16.22 -3.62
C PHE A 324 -16.06 -15.16 -3.34
N LYS A 325 -15.78 -14.15 -2.51
CA LYS A 325 -16.70 -13.04 -2.29
C LYS A 325 -16.82 -12.14 -3.51
N ILE A 326 -15.72 -11.94 -4.24
CA ILE A 326 -15.73 -11.23 -5.55
C ILE A 326 -16.55 -12.02 -6.54
N ALA A 327 -16.32 -13.32 -6.70
CA ALA A 327 -17.09 -14.16 -7.61
C ALA A 327 -18.60 -14.12 -7.29
N ALA A 328 -18.96 -14.20 -6.01
CA ALA A 328 -20.37 -14.08 -5.61
C ALA A 328 -20.98 -12.71 -5.94
N LEU A 329 -20.20 -11.63 -5.84
CA LEU A 329 -20.61 -10.29 -6.27
C LEU A 329 -20.87 -10.25 -7.78
N ASP A 330 -19.95 -10.78 -8.58
CA ASP A 330 -20.07 -10.76 -10.05
C ASP A 330 -21.21 -11.65 -10.55
N PHE A 331 -21.43 -12.81 -9.94
CA PHE A 331 -22.62 -13.62 -10.23
C PHE A 331 -23.92 -12.89 -9.92
N GLN A 332 -23.98 -12.13 -8.83
CA GLN A 332 -25.16 -11.32 -8.53
C GLN A 332 -25.37 -10.22 -9.58
N LYS A 333 -24.29 -9.51 -9.98
CA LYS A 333 -24.36 -8.49 -11.03
C LYS A 333 -24.82 -9.07 -12.37
N LEU A 334 -24.31 -10.25 -12.73
CA LEU A 334 -24.73 -10.96 -13.94
C LEU A 334 -26.21 -11.33 -13.90
N LEU A 335 -26.68 -11.84 -12.75
CA LEU A 335 -28.09 -12.18 -12.57
C LEU A 335 -29.01 -10.93 -12.69
N ASP A 336 -28.61 -9.83 -12.05
CA ASP A 336 -29.34 -8.56 -12.11
C ASP A 336 -29.39 -8.03 -13.55
N TYR A 337 -28.31 -8.15 -14.31
CA TYR A 337 -28.23 -7.77 -15.71
C TYR A 337 -29.17 -8.63 -16.59
N THR A 338 -29.15 -9.96 -16.46
CA THR A 338 -30.00 -10.88 -17.20
C THR A 338 -31.47 -10.61 -16.91
N ASN A 339 -31.86 -10.43 -15.66
CA ASN A 339 -33.24 -10.09 -15.28
C ASN A 339 -33.71 -8.76 -15.87
N SER A 340 -32.79 -7.77 -16.00
CA SER A 340 -33.09 -6.50 -16.65
C SER A 340 -33.39 -6.65 -18.13
N LEU A 341 -32.72 -7.54 -18.84
CA LEU A 341 -32.95 -7.82 -20.25
C LEU A 341 -34.33 -8.48 -20.47
N ASP A 342 -34.69 -9.44 -19.62
CA ASP A 342 -35.96 -10.13 -19.68
C ASP A 342 -37.16 -9.20 -19.42
N SER A 343 -37.01 -8.25 -18.49
CA SER A 343 -38.03 -7.23 -18.22
C SER A 343 -38.25 -6.28 -19.40
N HIS A 344 -37.16 -5.89 -20.10
CA HIS A 344 -37.27 -5.07 -21.32
C HIS A 344 -37.87 -5.84 -22.50
N ALA A 345 -37.62 -7.14 -22.61
CA ALA A 345 -38.20 -7.98 -23.64
C ALA A 345 -39.71 -8.19 -23.42
N SER A 346 -40.16 -8.30 -22.19
CA SER A 346 -41.58 -8.45 -21.82
C SER A 346 -42.37 -7.17 -22.10
N ASN A 347 -41.80 -6.00 -21.80
CA ASN A 347 -42.48 -4.71 -22.08
C ASN A 347 -42.57 -4.37 -23.57
N LYS A 348 -41.72 -4.93 -24.43
CA LYS A 348 -41.82 -4.77 -25.90
C LYS A 348 -42.86 -5.68 -26.53
N LYS A 349 -43.34 -6.73 -25.84
CA LYS A 349 -44.40 -7.63 -26.34
C LYS A 349 -45.82 -7.17 -25.98
N THR A 350 -45.93 -6.16 -25.11
CA THR A 350 -47.22 -5.61 -24.63
C THR A 350 -47.50 -4.20 -25.16
N ALA A 351 -46.67 -3.65 -26.05
CA ALA A 351 -46.89 -2.42 -26.81
C ALA A 351 -47.05 -2.75 -28.31
#